data_0ab0aaf4ac8821db1d051174551674ac
#
_entry.id   0ab0aaf4ac8821db1d051174551674ac
#
_cell.length_a   1.000
_cell.length_b   1.000
_cell.length_c   1.000
_cell.angle_alpha   90.00
_cell.angle_beta   90.00
_cell.angle_gamma   90.00
#
_symmetry.space_group_name_H-M   'P 1'
#
loop_
_entity.id
_entity.type
_entity.pdbx_description
1 polymer ?
#
loop_
_entity_poly.entity_id
_entity_poly.type
_entity_poly.pdbx_seq_one_letter_code
_entity_poly.pdbx_strand_id
1 'polypeptide(L)'
;TDPGYTLFKKVYDRIKAYKAEKGKEPQVIFLQNHGIFVGGNTTAEIEGIYSEVLGKLEARVAALPEGDTAVSETVTDVVPAIRQMLSRSGRGFKTLKVTKNALVDYFIDGNFKMIAKPFTPDIIVYCKSSYIFIDAEAEEEILKQAGEKIEAFVSEKGYTPKVLLIKGIGLIAVGDNSKNAQIITDVFTDAMKVAFFAQSFGGEHPMEQAWIDFIDNWEVENYRRKVASSASKGRVEGRTIIVTGAAQGFGEGIARELMAQGANIIVADLNEATGEKTAASFNENAGANKAIFVKTNVADMASLRNLMKET
;
A
#
# COMPACT_ATOMS: atom_id res chain seq x y z
N THR A 1 13.46 4.82 -21.98
CA THR A 1 12.92 4.62 -23.36
C THR A 1 11.42 4.57 -23.28
N ASP A 2 10.74 5.31 -24.16
CA ASP A 2 9.28 5.32 -24.20
C ASP A 2 8.72 3.91 -24.30
N PRO A 3 7.72 3.54 -23.50
CA PRO A 3 7.04 2.26 -23.62
C PRO A 3 6.33 2.13 -24.98
N GLY A 4 5.98 0.91 -25.35
CA GLY A 4 5.35 0.60 -26.64
C GLY A 4 6.36 0.41 -27.78
N TYR A 5 6.08 0.98 -28.95
CA TYR A 5 6.87 0.71 -30.15
C TYR A 5 8.36 1.04 -30.01
N THR A 6 8.71 2.16 -29.37
CA THR A 6 10.10 2.58 -29.20
C THR A 6 10.92 1.59 -28.37
N LEU A 7 10.35 1.07 -27.28
CA LEU A 7 10.98 0.03 -26.47
C LEU A 7 11.11 -1.27 -27.26
N PHE A 8 10.01 -1.71 -27.91
CA PHE A 8 10.01 -2.90 -28.76
C PHE A 8 11.11 -2.81 -29.82
N LYS A 9 11.21 -1.71 -30.56
CA LYS A 9 12.20 -1.51 -31.60
C LYS A 9 13.63 -1.62 -31.08
N LYS A 10 13.93 -1.00 -29.95
CA LYS A 10 15.25 -1.10 -29.29
C LYS A 10 15.58 -2.53 -28.89
N VAL A 11 14.66 -3.24 -28.25
CA VAL A 11 14.84 -4.65 -27.86
C VAL A 11 15.09 -5.52 -29.08
N TYR A 12 14.27 -5.35 -30.12
CA TYR A 12 14.40 -6.09 -31.39
C TYR A 12 15.75 -5.87 -32.06
N ASP A 13 16.21 -4.62 -32.15
CA ASP A 13 17.49 -4.30 -32.77
C ASP A 13 18.67 -4.87 -31.97
N ARG A 14 18.57 -4.85 -30.61
CA ARG A 14 19.57 -5.47 -29.73
C ARG A 14 19.60 -7.00 -29.86
N ILE A 15 18.46 -7.64 -29.97
CA ILE A 15 18.39 -9.11 -30.23
C ILE A 15 19.06 -9.45 -31.57
N LYS A 16 18.78 -8.69 -32.64
CA LYS A 16 19.42 -8.88 -33.92
C LYS A 16 20.94 -8.73 -33.87
N ALA A 17 21.42 -7.66 -33.22
CA ALA A 17 22.86 -7.44 -33.07
C ALA A 17 23.53 -8.57 -32.27
N TYR A 18 22.92 -9.02 -31.18
CA TYR A 18 23.42 -10.13 -30.38
C TYR A 18 23.47 -11.43 -31.18
N LYS A 19 22.42 -11.72 -31.98
CA LYS A 19 22.37 -12.89 -32.85
C LYS A 19 23.46 -12.86 -33.90
N ALA A 20 23.71 -11.70 -34.51
CA ALA A 20 24.78 -11.52 -35.49
C ALA A 20 26.17 -11.73 -34.85
N GLU A 21 26.38 -11.29 -33.62
CA GLU A 21 27.66 -11.43 -32.90
C GLU A 21 27.88 -12.85 -32.35
N LYS A 22 26.85 -13.44 -31.72
CA LYS A 22 26.99 -14.70 -30.97
C LYS A 22 26.47 -15.93 -31.70
N GLY A 23 25.86 -15.79 -32.88
CA GLY A 23 25.30 -16.90 -33.66
C GLY A 23 24.02 -17.51 -33.08
N LYS A 24 23.49 -16.98 -31.98
CA LYS A 24 22.27 -17.47 -31.32
C LYS A 24 21.48 -16.31 -30.71
N GLU A 25 20.19 -16.54 -30.46
CA GLU A 25 19.35 -15.58 -29.78
C GLU A 25 19.64 -15.54 -28.25
N PRO A 26 19.48 -14.37 -27.59
CA PRO A 26 19.64 -14.29 -26.14
C PRO A 26 18.48 -15.03 -25.46
N GLN A 27 18.79 -15.83 -24.45
CA GLN A 27 17.76 -16.46 -23.61
C GLN A 27 17.31 -15.54 -22.47
N VAL A 28 18.15 -14.58 -22.07
CA VAL A 28 17.88 -13.65 -20.95
C VAL A 28 18.14 -12.23 -21.42
N ILE A 29 17.17 -11.35 -21.17
CA ILE A 29 17.26 -9.92 -21.48
C ILE A 29 16.83 -9.13 -20.25
N PHE A 30 17.75 -8.36 -19.67
CA PHE A 30 17.43 -7.41 -18.60
C PHE A 30 17.02 -6.07 -19.19
N LEU A 31 15.90 -5.54 -18.72
CA LEU A 31 15.45 -4.18 -19.02
C LEU A 31 15.62 -3.32 -17.77
N GLN A 32 16.44 -2.29 -17.85
CA GLN A 32 16.68 -1.36 -16.76
C GLN A 32 15.36 -0.71 -16.31
N ASN A 33 15.12 -0.66 -15.02
CA ASN A 33 13.91 -0.12 -14.38
C ASN A 33 12.59 -0.78 -14.85
N HIS A 34 12.65 -2.01 -15.36
CA HIS A 34 11.46 -2.72 -15.85
C HIS A 34 11.41 -4.18 -15.38
N GLY A 35 12.42 -4.97 -15.71
CA GLY A 35 12.44 -6.39 -15.35
C GLY A 35 13.28 -7.25 -16.29
N ILE A 36 12.90 -8.52 -16.44
CA ILE A 36 13.61 -9.53 -17.17
C ILE A 36 12.69 -10.25 -18.16
N PHE A 37 13.19 -10.49 -19.37
CA PHE A 37 12.61 -11.47 -20.31
C PHE A 37 13.46 -12.73 -20.33
N VAL A 38 12.80 -13.87 -20.28
CA VAL A 38 13.43 -15.17 -20.47
C VAL A 38 12.74 -15.89 -21.62
N GLY A 39 13.54 -16.39 -22.57
CA GLY A 39 13.09 -17.17 -23.71
C GLY A 39 13.61 -18.59 -23.66
N GLY A 40 12.76 -19.55 -24.01
CA GLY A 40 13.08 -20.98 -24.11
C GLY A 40 12.08 -21.70 -25.01
N ASN A 41 12.39 -22.94 -25.39
CA ASN A 41 11.52 -23.74 -26.23
C ASN A 41 10.42 -24.47 -25.43
N THR A 42 10.61 -24.60 -24.11
CA THR A 42 9.67 -25.24 -23.21
C THR A 42 9.53 -24.45 -21.91
N THR A 43 8.42 -24.65 -21.20
CA THR A 43 8.23 -24.04 -19.84
C THR A 43 9.29 -24.49 -18.86
N ALA A 44 9.70 -25.75 -18.89
CA ALA A 44 10.74 -26.29 -18.03
C ALA A 44 12.10 -25.63 -18.27
N GLU A 45 12.44 -25.32 -19.53
CA GLU A 45 13.66 -24.58 -19.87
C GLU A 45 13.60 -23.15 -19.32
N ILE A 46 12.47 -22.47 -19.46
CA ILE A 46 12.27 -21.12 -18.92
C ILE A 46 12.38 -21.12 -17.39
N GLU A 47 11.73 -22.07 -16.72
CA GLU A 47 11.79 -22.22 -15.25
C GLU A 47 13.23 -22.48 -14.77
N GLY A 48 13.99 -23.32 -15.49
CA GLY A 48 15.40 -23.61 -15.19
C GLY A 48 16.27 -22.35 -15.30
N ILE A 49 16.08 -21.55 -16.35
CA ILE A 49 16.80 -20.29 -16.55
C ILE A 49 16.45 -19.27 -15.45
N TYR A 50 15.16 -19.13 -15.11
CA TYR A 50 14.73 -18.26 -14.01
C TYR A 50 15.37 -18.69 -12.69
N SER A 51 15.34 -19.98 -12.37
CA SER A 51 15.94 -20.53 -11.15
C SER A 51 17.45 -20.26 -11.07
N GLU A 52 18.16 -20.38 -12.19
CA GLU A 52 19.59 -20.08 -12.26
C GLU A 52 19.87 -18.58 -12.01
N VAL A 53 19.10 -17.70 -12.67
CA VAL A 53 19.26 -16.24 -12.50
C VAL A 53 18.95 -15.82 -11.07
N LEU A 54 17.80 -16.27 -10.53
CA LEU A 54 17.38 -15.95 -9.16
C LEU A 54 18.39 -16.45 -8.13
N GLY A 55 18.83 -17.70 -8.25
CA GLY A 55 19.83 -18.26 -7.30
C GLY A 55 21.15 -17.48 -7.30
N LYS A 56 21.60 -16.96 -8.46
CA LYS A 56 22.79 -16.10 -8.54
C LYS A 56 22.58 -14.73 -7.89
N LEU A 57 21.37 -14.17 -7.96
CA LEU A 57 21.02 -12.91 -7.30
C LEU A 57 20.88 -13.12 -5.78
N GLU A 58 20.13 -14.13 -5.37
CA GLU A 58 19.90 -14.48 -3.96
C GLU A 58 21.20 -14.75 -3.19
N ALA A 59 22.17 -15.39 -3.84
CA ALA A 59 23.48 -15.62 -3.25
C ALA A 59 24.30 -14.35 -2.93
N ARG A 60 23.85 -13.19 -3.43
CA ARG A 60 24.55 -11.90 -3.24
C ARG A 60 23.81 -10.91 -2.36
N VAL A 61 22.49 -11.03 -2.23
CA VAL A 61 21.70 -10.09 -1.44
C VAL A 61 21.76 -10.42 0.04
N ALA A 62 21.71 -9.38 0.88
CA ALA A 62 21.54 -9.55 2.31
C ALA A 62 20.12 -10.04 2.62
N ALA A 63 19.96 -10.74 3.75
CA ALA A 63 18.63 -11.10 4.25
C ALA A 63 17.83 -9.83 4.57
N LEU A 64 16.54 -9.84 4.20
CA LEU A 64 15.63 -8.73 4.56
C LEU A 64 15.51 -8.62 6.08
N PRO A 65 15.33 -7.39 6.59
CA PRO A 65 14.87 -7.22 7.96
C PRO A 65 13.48 -7.88 8.11
N GLU A 66 13.39 -8.84 9.03
CA GLU A 66 12.18 -9.61 9.27
C GLU A 66 11.59 -9.36 10.66
N GLY A 67 10.30 -9.58 10.80
CA GLY A 67 9.56 -9.50 12.06
C GLY A 67 8.65 -8.27 12.14
N ASP A 68 7.56 -8.46 12.85
CA ASP A 68 6.64 -7.38 13.21
C ASP A 68 7.25 -6.54 14.33
N THR A 69 7.07 -5.24 14.25
CA THR A 69 7.52 -4.28 15.25
C THR A 69 6.34 -3.61 15.92
N ALA A 70 6.51 -3.20 17.16
CA ALA A 70 5.44 -2.58 17.93
C ALA A 70 4.98 -1.26 17.28
N VAL A 71 3.68 -1.12 17.13
CA VAL A 71 3.06 0.14 16.71
C VAL A 71 2.90 1.03 17.94
N SER A 72 3.22 2.32 17.79
CA SER A 72 3.01 3.29 18.87
C SER A 72 1.54 3.39 19.27
N GLU A 73 1.25 3.58 20.55
CA GLU A 73 -0.12 3.83 21.02
C GLU A 73 -0.76 5.07 20.38
N THR A 74 0.06 6.04 19.99
CA THR A 74 -0.39 7.26 19.29
C THR A 74 -1.04 6.99 17.92
N VAL A 75 -0.91 5.77 17.37
CA VAL A 75 -1.56 5.40 16.11
C VAL A 75 -3.07 5.62 16.14
N THR A 76 -3.70 5.38 17.31
CA THR A 76 -5.15 5.48 17.46
C THR A 76 -5.67 6.92 17.38
N ASP A 77 -4.83 7.91 17.63
CA ASP A 77 -5.16 9.33 17.54
C ASP A 77 -4.65 9.94 16.22
N VAL A 78 -3.44 9.60 15.84
CA VAL A 78 -2.77 10.14 14.64
C VAL A 78 -3.44 9.67 13.34
N VAL A 79 -3.73 8.39 13.19
CA VAL A 79 -4.23 7.85 11.92
C VAL A 79 -5.63 8.35 11.57
N PRO A 80 -6.60 8.40 12.49
CA PRO A 80 -7.91 9.01 12.22
C PRO A 80 -7.80 10.50 11.87
N ALA A 81 -6.94 11.26 12.54
CA ALA A 81 -6.72 12.68 12.26
C ALA A 81 -6.13 12.88 10.85
N ILE A 82 -5.13 12.11 10.47
CA ILE A 82 -4.56 12.12 9.10
C ILE A 82 -5.61 11.74 8.07
N ARG A 83 -6.44 10.72 8.35
CA ARG A 83 -7.54 10.33 7.47
C ARG A 83 -8.53 11.49 7.25
N GLN A 84 -8.83 12.24 8.30
CA GLN A 84 -9.68 13.43 8.19
C GLN A 84 -9.03 14.50 7.30
N MET A 85 -7.73 14.78 7.48
CA MET A 85 -6.99 15.73 6.65
C MET A 85 -7.00 15.34 5.17
N LEU A 86 -6.77 14.06 4.87
CA LEU A 86 -6.77 13.52 3.51
C LEU A 86 -8.16 13.52 2.86
N SER A 87 -9.24 13.46 3.65
CA SER A 87 -10.62 13.39 3.17
C SER A 87 -11.30 14.76 3.05
N ARG A 88 -10.63 15.87 3.43
CA ARG A 88 -11.18 17.23 3.36
C ARG A 88 -11.33 17.74 1.92
N SER A 89 -12.15 18.80 1.77
CA SER A 89 -12.19 19.63 0.55
C SER A 89 -12.50 18.88 -0.74
N GLY A 90 -13.52 17.99 -0.72
CA GLY A 90 -13.98 17.30 -1.93
C GLY A 90 -13.08 16.16 -2.43
N ARG A 91 -12.01 15.83 -1.69
CA ARG A 91 -11.09 14.72 -2.03
C ARG A 91 -11.72 13.33 -1.88
N GLY A 92 -12.95 13.28 -1.37
CA GLY A 92 -13.67 12.04 -1.10
C GLY A 92 -13.11 11.29 0.12
N PHE A 93 -13.86 10.30 0.54
CA PHE A 93 -13.49 9.46 1.68
C PHE A 93 -12.26 8.59 1.35
N LYS A 94 -11.30 8.50 2.29
CA LYS A 94 -10.08 7.70 2.13
C LYS A 94 -10.05 6.56 3.13
N THR A 95 -9.52 5.43 2.68
CA THR A 95 -9.16 4.29 3.52
C THR A 95 -7.67 4.32 3.75
N LEU A 96 -7.24 4.22 5.00
CA LEU A 96 -5.84 4.13 5.36
C LEU A 96 -5.51 2.70 5.80
N LYS A 97 -4.40 2.17 5.32
CA LYS A 97 -3.80 0.94 5.81
C LYS A 97 -2.44 1.23 6.40
N VAL A 98 -2.27 0.89 7.66
CA VAL A 98 -0.99 1.02 8.38
C VAL A 98 -0.25 -0.30 8.30
N THR A 99 1.05 -0.23 8.00
CA THR A 99 1.96 -1.37 8.01
C THR A 99 3.21 -1.00 8.78
N LYS A 100 3.58 -1.81 9.76
CA LYS A 100 4.79 -1.62 10.56
C LYS A 100 5.48 -2.96 10.75
N ASN A 101 6.74 -3.02 10.35
CA ASN A 101 7.62 -4.18 10.49
C ASN A 101 9.07 -3.72 10.36
N ALA A 102 10.01 -4.62 10.58
CA ALA A 102 11.43 -4.32 10.55
C ALA A 102 11.92 -3.73 9.22
N LEU A 103 11.35 -4.13 8.07
CA LEU A 103 11.69 -3.54 6.77
C LEU A 103 11.23 -2.08 6.66
N VAL A 104 10.01 -1.79 7.11
CA VAL A 104 9.48 -0.42 7.13
C VAL A 104 10.32 0.46 8.04
N ASP A 105 10.66 -0.03 9.23
CA ASP A 105 11.48 0.70 10.20
C ASP A 105 12.88 1.00 9.65
N TYR A 106 13.51 0.06 8.94
CA TYR A 106 14.80 0.28 8.28
C TYR A 106 14.79 1.54 7.38
N PHE A 107 13.71 1.78 6.64
CA PHE A 107 13.61 2.96 5.78
C PHE A 107 13.22 4.23 6.53
N ILE A 108 12.37 4.13 7.52
CA ILE A 108 11.91 5.27 8.32
C ILE A 108 13.05 5.81 9.20
N ASP A 109 13.88 4.94 9.74
CA ASP A 109 14.95 5.28 10.69
C ASP A 109 16.26 5.75 10.02
N GLY A 110 16.14 6.45 8.89
CA GLY A 110 17.29 7.14 8.27
C GLY A 110 17.55 6.81 6.79
N ASN A 111 16.86 5.81 6.23
CA ASN A 111 17.08 5.36 4.85
C ASN A 111 15.97 5.79 3.87
N PHE A 112 15.10 6.72 4.27
CA PHE A 112 13.98 7.17 3.42
C PHE A 112 14.41 7.63 2.03
N LYS A 113 15.57 8.27 1.90
CA LYS A 113 16.08 8.78 0.61
C LYS A 113 16.19 7.68 -0.45
N MET A 114 16.46 6.43 -0.04
CA MET A 114 16.60 5.28 -0.93
C MET A 114 15.29 4.92 -1.65
N ILE A 115 14.14 5.28 -1.08
CA ILE A 115 12.81 5.00 -1.62
C ILE A 115 12.05 6.27 -2.01
N ALA A 116 12.71 7.42 -1.99
CA ALA A 116 12.06 8.71 -2.27
C ALA A 116 11.62 8.87 -3.72
N LYS A 117 12.16 8.06 -4.65
CA LYS A 117 11.81 8.06 -6.07
C LYS A 117 11.43 6.66 -6.54
N PRO A 118 10.51 6.54 -7.51
CA PRO A 118 10.10 5.25 -8.04
C PRO A 118 11.20 4.58 -8.88
N PHE A 119 11.25 3.24 -8.83
CA PHE A 119 12.18 2.42 -9.61
C PHE A 119 11.57 1.90 -10.90
N THR A 120 10.27 1.71 -10.93
CA THR A 120 9.54 1.11 -12.07
C THR A 120 8.27 1.88 -12.39
N PRO A 121 7.75 1.75 -13.62
CA PRO A 121 6.45 2.30 -13.99
C PRO A 121 5.30 1.87 -13.07
N ASP A 122 5.29 0.61 -12.63
CA ASP A 122 4.23 0.07 -11.77
C ASP A 122 4.14 0.81 -10.43
N ILE A 123 5.29 1.19 -9.85
CA ILE A 123 5.29 2.00 -8.62
C ILE A 123 4.56 3.33 -8.85
N ILE A 124 4.79 3.99 -10.00
CA ILE A 124 4.11 5.25 -10.34
C ILE A 124 2.62 5.03 -10.54
N VAL A 125 2.24 3.94 -11.21
CA VAL A 125 0.84 3.61 -11.48
C VAL A 125 0.03 3.46 -10.19
N TYR A 126 0.54 2.75 -9.20
CA TYR A 126 -0.20 2.45 -7.97
C TYR A 126 0.08 3.42 -6.82
N CYS A 127 1.34 3.80 -6.63
CA CYS A 127 1.80 4.61 -5.49
C CYS A 127 2.02 6.09 -5.83
N LYS A 128 1.97 6.46 -7.13
CA LYS A 128 2.43 7.75 -7.63
C LYS A 128 3.95 7.91 -7.49
N SER A 129 4.46 9.06 -7.93
CA SER A 129 5.90 9.31 -8.00
C SER A 129 6.46 10.07 -6.78
N SER A 130 5.59 10.53 -5.89
CA SER A 130 5.97 11.35 -4.76
C SER A 130 5.29 10.88 -3.47
N TYR A 131 6.03 10.90 -2.37
CA TYR A 131 5.62 10.38 -1.07
C TYR A 131 5.84 11.41 0.03
N ILE A 132 5.11 11.30 1.13
CA ILE A 132 5.30 12.16 2.30
C ILE A 132 6.09 11.39 3.35
N PHE A 133 7.17 11.99 3.86
CA PHE A 133 7.91 11.52 5.03
C PHE A 133 7.75 12.50 6.18
N ILE A 134 7.43 11.97 7.37
CA ILE A 134 7.29 12.72 8.62
C ILE A 134 8.29 12.15 9.62
N ASP A 135 9.33 12.95 9.91
CA ASP A 135 10.37 12.64 10.89
C ASP A 135 10.01 13.32 12.22
N ALA A 136 8.98 12.80 12.90
CA ALA A 136 8.53 13.26 14.20
C ALA A 136 7.98 12.06 14.98
N GLU A 137 8.12 12.09 16.31
CA GLU A 137 7.67 11.01 17.22
C GLU A 137 6.54 11.49 18.15
N ALA A 138 6.53 12.78 18.50
CA ALA A 138 5.47 13.35 19.33
C ALA A 138 4.20 13.56 18.50
N GLU A 139 3.04 13.15 19.03
CA GLU A 139 1.73 13.22 18.37
C GLU A 139 1.45 14.61 17.80
N GLU A 140 1.60 15.66 18.61
CA GLU A 140 1.34 17.05 18.21
C GLU A 140 2.18 17.47 17.00
N GLU A 141 3.47 17.10 17.01
CA GLU A 141 4.38 17.45 15.92
C GLU A 141 4.10 16.60 14.66
N ILE A 142 3.73 15.32 14.81
CA ILE A 142 3.28 14.48 13.71
C ILE A 142 2.06 15.10 13.02
N LEU A 143 1.04 15.48 13.81
CA LEU A 143 -0.19 16.06 13.28
C LEU A 143 0.04 17.41 12.60
N LYS A 144 0.89 18.25 13.17
CA LYS A 144 1.29 19.54 12.57
C LYS A 144 1.99 19.32 11.23
N GLN A 145 3.05 18.50 11.20
CA GLN A 145 3.77 18.22 9.96
C GLN A 145 2.88 17.52 8.91
N ALA A 146 1.98 16.62 9.34
CA ALA A 146 1.04 15.97 8.44
C ALA A 146 0.12 17.01 7.78
N GLY A 147 -0.45 17.93 8.54
CA GLY A 147 -1.31 18.99 8.03
C GLY A 147 -0.60 19.86 6.99
N GLU A 148 0.58 20.38 7.34
CA GLU A 148 1.39 21.23 6.46
C GLU A 148 1.82 20.50 5.17
N LYS A 149 2.38 19.28 5.32
CA LYS A 149 2.90 18.51 4.19
C LYS A 149 1.80 17.99 3.26
N ILE A 150 0.64 17.58 3.78
CA ILE A 150 -0.50 17.13 2.97
C ILE A 150 -1.06 18.30 2.14
N GLU A 151 -1.26 19.46 2.74
CA GLU A 151 -1.78 20.62 2.00
C GLU A 151 -0.78 21.11 0.95
N ALA A 152 0.50 21.22 1.29
CA ALA A 152 1.55 21.57 0.34
C ALA A 152 1.62 20.56 -0.82
N PHE A 153 1.57 19.25 -0.51
CA PHE A 153 1.59 18.19 -1.51
C PHE A 153 0.40 18.29 -2.48
N VAL A 154 -0.80 18.47 -1.94
CA VAL A 154 -2.00 18.57 -2.78
C VAL A 154 -1.99 19.83 -3.62
N SER A 155 -1.52 20.95 -3.08
CA SER A 155 -1.37 22.21 -3.81
C SER A 155 -0.36 22.09 -4.96
N GLU A 156 0.77 21.41 -4.73
CA GLU A 156 1.85 21.25 -5.74
C GLU A 156 1.49 20.18 -6.78
N LYS A 157 1.00 19.01 -6.33
CA LYS A 157 0.83 17.83 -7.19
C LYS A 157 -0.58 17.69 -7.78
N GLY A 158 -1.57 18.37 -7.24
CA GLY A 158 -2.97 18.29 -7.71
C GLY A 158 -3.70 16.97 -7.37
N TYR A 159 -3.10 16.09 -6.55
CA TYR A 159 -3.72 14.84 -6.12
C TYR A 159 -3.40 14.51 -4.66
N THR A 160 -4.21 13.64 -4.05
CA THR A 160 -3.99 13.17 -2.67
C THR A 160 -2.79 12.21 -2.62
N PRO A 161 -1.82 12.38 -1.70
CA PRO A 161 -0.69 11.45 -1.56
C PRO A 161 -1.19 10.02 -1.35
N LYS A 162 -0.53 9.05 -1.96
CA LYS A 162 -0.86 7.62 -1.85
C LYS A 162 -0.04 6.91 -0.77
N VAL A 163 1.09 7.47 -0.40
CA VAL A 163 2.02 6.89 0.57
C VAL A 163 2.51 7.97 1.52
N LEU A 164 2.36 7.71 2.82
CA LEU A 164 3.01 8.45 3.89
C LEU A 164 3.87 7.48 4.71
N LEU A 165 5.04 7.93 5.09
CA LEU A 165 5.95 7.23 6.00
C LEU A 165 6.14 8.11 7.23
N ILE A 166 5.82 7.59 8.40
CA ILE A 166 5.81 8.35 9.65
C ILE A 166 6.62 7.59 10.70
N LYS A 167 7.63 8.26 11.24
CA LYS A 167 8.47 7.68 12.29
C LYS A 167 7.61 7.25 13.49
N GLY A 168 7.88 6.06 14.02
CA GLY A 168 7.11 5.46 15.11
C GLY A 168 5.75 4.85 14.71
N ILE A 169 5.13 5.30 13.61
CA ILE A 169 3.83 4.80 13.13
C ILE A 169 4.00 3.73 12.03
N GLY A 170 4.81 3.99 11.01
CA GLY A 170 5.04 3.08 9.92
C GLY A 170 4.67 3.63 8.54
N LEU A 171 4.41 2.73 7.60
CA LEU A 171 3.90 3.02 6.26
C LEU A 171 2.37 3.16 6.32
N ILE A 172 1.85 4.27 5.84
CA ILE A 172 0.42 4.50 5.63
C ILE A 172 0.13 4.53 4.13
N ALA A 173 -0.58 3.53 3.65
CA ALA A 173 -1.12 3.48 2.29
C ALA A 173 -2.51 4.13 2.25
N VAL A 174 -2.72 5.06 1.31
CA VAL A 174 -3.94 5.86 1.16
C VAL A 174 -4.71 5.41 -0.07
N GLY A 175 -5.73 4.61 0.15
CA GLY A 175 -6.61 4.09 -0.90
C GLY A 175 -7.99 4.76 -0.93
N ASP A 176 -8.71 4.55 -2.02
CA ASP A 176 -10.12 4.93 -2.13
C ASP A 176 -11.04 3.84 -1.54
N ASN A 177 -10.50 2.66 -1.29
CA ASN A 177 -11.10 1.53 -0.58
C ASN A 177 -10.00 0.60 -0.02
N SER A 178 -10.39 -0.42 0.74
CA SER A 178 -9.47 -1.36 1.39
C SER A 178 -8.60 -2.13 0.38
N LYS A 179 -9.18 -2.60 -0.73
CA LYS A 179 -8.44 -3.30 -1.80
C LYS A 179 -7.38 -2.41 -2.43
N ASN A 180 -7.73 -1.15 -2.70
CA ASN A 180 -6.77 -0.20 -3.28
C ASN A 180 -5.64 0.14 -2.28
N ALA A 181 -5.96 0.35 -0.99
CA ALA A 181 -4.95 0.56 0.04
C ALA A 181 -4.00 -0.66 0.17
N GLN A 182 -4.55 -1.88 0.06
CA GLN A 182 -3.74 -3.11 0.07
C GLN A 182 -2.76 -3.15 -1.11
N ILE A 183 -3.24 -2.91 -2.35
CA ILE A 183 -2.39 -2.89 -3.54
C ILE A 183 -1.25 -1.87 -3.40
N ILE A 184 -1.55 -0.67 -2.90
CA ILE A 184 -0.55 0.37 -2.64
C ILE A 184 0.48 -0.12 -1.62
N THR A 185 0.04 -0.77 -0.55
CA THR A 185 0.93 -1.37 0.46
C THR A 185 1.87 -2.40 -0.17
N ASP A 186 1.33 -3.33 -0.95
CA ASP A 186 2.09 -4.43 -1.54
C ASP A 186 3.14 -3.90 -2.52
N VAL A 187 2.73 -3.03 -3.44
CA VAL A 187 3.63 -2.44 -4.44
C VAL A 187 4.72 -1.58 -3.79
N PHE A 188 4.38 -0.80 -2.75
CA PHE A 188 5.38 0.03 -2.08
C PHE A 188 6.33 -0.80 -1.21
N THR A 189 5.83 -1.87 -0.59
CA THR A 189 6.68 -2.85 0.12
C THR A 189 7.66 -3.53 -0.85
N ASP A 190 7.24 -3.86 -2.05
CA ASP A 190 8.14 -4.41 -3.07
C ASP A 190 9.18 -3.38 -3.52
N ALA A 191 8.82 -2.09 -3.63
CA ALA A 191 9.80 -1.03 -3.86
C ALA A 191 10.85 -0.95 -2.74
N MET A 192 10.45 -1.10 -1.48
CA MET A 192 11.37 -1.18 -0.33
C MET A 192 12.32 -2.38 -0.46
N LYS A 193 11.80 -3.57 -0.80
CA LYS A 193 12.66 -4.76 -1.01
C LYS A 193 13.67 -4.53 -2.12
N VAL A 194 13.24 -3.95 -3.24
CA VAL A 194 14.12 -3.61 -4.37
C VAL A 194 15.22 -2.65 -3.91
N ALA A 195 14.90 -1.58 -3.18
CA ALA A 195 15.88 -0.63 -2.66
C ALA A 195 16.87 -1.30 -1.70
N PHE A 196 16.39 -2.17 -0.82
CA PHE A 196 17.23 -2.91 0.11
C PHE A 196 18.20 -3.84 -0.61
N PHE A 197 17.70 -4.66 -1.53
CA PHE A 197 18.52 -5.61 -2.29
C PHE A 197 19.51 -4.90 -3.22
N ALA A 198 19.14 -3.74 -3.78
CA ALA A 198 20.02 -2.95 -4.64
C ALA A 198 21.33 -2.53 -3.96
N GLN A 199 21.34 -2.43 -2.62
CA GLN A 199 22.56 -2.13 -1.87
C GLN A 199 23.68 -3.16 -2.12
N SER A 200 23.34 -4.41 -2.36
CA SER A 200 24.29 -5.47 -2.70
C SER A 200 24.89 -5.36 -4.12
N PHE A 201 24.37 -4.42 -4.92
CA PHE A 201 24.75 -4.21 -6.33
C PHE A 201 25.19 -2.76 -6.63
N GLY A 202 25.52 -1.99 -5.63
CA GLY A 202 26.02 -0.61 -5.77
C GLY A 202 25.00 0.49 -5.48
N GLY A 203 23.86 0.12 -4.94
CA GLY A 203 22.79 1.05 -4.51
C GLY A 203 21.62 1.11 -5.48
N GLU A 204 20.65 1.92 -5.10
CA GLU A 204 19.44 2.13 -5.87
C GLU A 204 19.66 2.97 -7.14
N HIS A 205 18.95 2.59 -8.20
CA HIS A 205 18.89 3.33 -9.45
C HIS A 205 17.45 3.71 -9.77
N PRO A 206 16.93 4.82 -9.21
CA PRO A 206 15.57 5.27 -9.49
C PRO A 206 15.42 5.70 -10.95
N MET A 207 14.19 5.81 -11.40
CA MET A 207 13.88 6.31 -12.74
C MET A 207 14.32 7.78 -12.90
N GLU A 208 14.75 8.12 -14.11
CA GLU A 208 15.04 9.51 -14.49
C GLU A 208 13.76 10.37 -14.46
N GLN A 209 13.89 11.64 -14.06
CA GLN A 209 12.75 12.54 -13.86
C GLN A 209 11.87 12.66 -15.12
N ALA A 210 12.47 12.72 -16.30
CA ALA A 210 11.72 12.80 -17.56
C ALA A 210 10.79 11.62 -17.78
N TRP A 211 11.19 10.40 -17.36
CA TRP A 211 10.36 9.20 -17.45
C TRP A 211 9.28 9.16 -16.38
N ILE A 212 9.60 9.63 -15.18
CA ILE A 212 8.62 9.78 -14.10
C ILE A 212 7.50 10.72 -14.56
N ASP A 213 7.84 11.90 -15.07
CA ASP A 213 6.88 12.89 -15.54
C ASP A 213 6.02 12.38 -16.70
N PHE A 214 6.65 11.62 -17.63
CA PHE A 214 5.93 10.99 -18.73
C PHE A 214 4.86 10.02 -18.23
N ILE A 215 5.21 9.11 -17.30
CA ILE A 215 4.28 8.07 -16.81
C ILE A 215 3.20 8.67 -15.90
N ASP A 216 3.54 9.64 -15.05
CA ASP A 216 2.55 10.31 -14.19
C ASP A 216 1.44 11.01 -15.00
N ASN A 217 1.76 11.48 -16.21
CA ASN A 217 0.84 12.15 -17.12
C ASN A 217 0.27 11.24 -18.20
N TRP A 218 0.64 9.96 -18.26
CA TRP A 218 0.22 9.06 -19.32
C TRP A 218 -1.26 8.65 -19.16
N GLU A 219 -2.07 9.01 -20.15
CA GLU A 219 -3.53 8.85 -20.12
C GLU A 219 -3.99 7.40 -20.02
N VAL A 220 -3.30 6.46 -20.67
CA VAL A 220 -3.64 5.03 -20.68
C VAL A 220 -3.54 4.43 -19.26
N GLU A 221 -2.51 4.79 -18.49
CA GLU A 221 -2.34 4.31 -17.12
C GLU A 221 -3.33 4.97 -16.16
N ASN A 222 -3.70 6.22 -16.41
CA ASN A 222 -4.78 6.89 -15.70
C ASN A 222 -6.14 6.21 -15.94
N TYR A 223 -6.39 5.71 -17.16
CA TYR A 223 -7.58 4.95 -17.53
C TYR A 223 -7.61 3.58 -16.84
N ARG A 224 -6.50 2.82 -16.86
CA ARG A 224 -6.39 1.52 -16.16
C ARG A 224 -6.72 1.64 -14.67
N ARG A 225 -6.24 2.70 -14.02
CA ARG A 225 -6.59 2.98 -12.61
C ARG A 225 -8.08 3.20 -12.39
N LYS A 226 -8.75 3.94 -13.29
CA LYS A 226 -10.20 4.15 -13.22
C LYS A 226 -10.98 2.85 -13.35
N VAL A 227 -10.58 1.98 -14.28
CA VAL A 227 -11.23 0.67 -14.50
C VAL A 227 -11.01 -0.26 -13.30
N ALA A 228 -9.80 -0.34 -12.76
CA ALA A 228 -9.48 -1.15 -11.59
C ALA A 228 -10.22 -0.68 -10.31
N SER A 229 -10.55 0.62 -10.22
CA SER A 229 -11.28 1.20 -9.08
C SER A 229 -12.80 1.14 -9.21
N SER A 230 -13.34 0.75 -10.37
CA SER A 230 -14.78 0.77 -10.68
C SER A 230 -15.53 -0.52 -10.27
N ALA A 231 -14.95 -1.42 -9.49
CA ALA A 231 -15.67 -2.54 -8.89
C ALA A 231 -16.83 -2.00 -8.02
N SER A 232 -17.99 -2.66 -8.12
CA SER A 232 -19.22 -2.32 -7.39
C SER A 232 -18.94 -2.02 -5.92
N LYS A 233 -19.06 -0.76 -5.55
CA LYS A 233 -18.84 -0.31 -4.17
C LYS A 233 -20.13 -0.45 -3.39
N GLY A 234 -20.08 -1.12 -2.24
CA GLY A 234 -21.13 -1.04 -1.24
C GLY A 234 -21.31 0.41 -0.78
N ARG A 235 -22.52 0.77 -0.34
CA ARG A 235 -22.85 2.16 0.06
C ARG A 235 -21.98 2.72 1.17
N VAL A 236 -21.42 1.85 2.01
CA VAL A 236 -20.61 2.21 3.17
C VAL A 236 -19.22 1.56 3.13
N GLU A 237 -18.74 1.17 1.95
CA GLU A 237 -17.45 0.53 1.79
C GLU A 237 -16.30 1.33 2.41
N GLY A 238 -15.46 0.65 3.19
CA GLY A 238 -14.29 1.22 3.86
C GLY A 238 -14.62 2.15 5.03
N ARG A 239 -15.89 2.28 5.44
CA ARG A 239 -16.27 3.03 6.64
C ARG A 239 -16.16 2.13 7.87
N THR A 240 -15.69 2.67 8.97
CA THR A 240 -15.81 2.05 10.28
C THR A 240 -17.07 2.57 10.94
N ILE A 241 -17.97 1.68 11.34
CA ILE A 241 -19.28 2.01 11.90
C ILE A 241 -19.46 1.32 13.24
N ILE A 242 -19.70 2.12 14.27
CA ILE A 242 -20.05 1.64 15.60
C ILE A 242 -21.55 1.37 15.63
N VAL A 243 -21.96 0.17 16.02
CA VAL A 243 -23.36 -0.19 16.25
C VAL A 243 -23.53 -0.59 17.71
N THR A 244 -24.24 0.23 18.47
CA THR A 244 -24.54 -0.05 19.87
C THR A 244 -25.71 -1.01 19.99
N GLY A 245 -25.68 -1.90 20.98
CA GLY A 245 -26.67 -2.98 21.12
C GLY A 245 -26.57 -4.02 20.00
N ALA A 246 -25.37 -4.22 19.45
CA ALA A 246 -25.15 -5.01 18.24
C ALA A 246 -24.83 -6.49 18.50
N ALA A 247 -24.81 -6.94 19.75
CA ALA A 247 -24.57 -8.35 20.07
C ALA A 247 -25.70 -9.27 19.58
N GLN A 248 -26.93 -8.76 19.44
CA GLN A 248 -28.09 -9.53 19.02
C GLN A 248 -29.23 -8.65 18.49
N GLY A 249 -30.25 -9.28 17.91
CA GLY A 249 -31.51 -8.62 17.52
C GLY A 249 -31.36 -7.57 16.43
N PHE A 250 -32.03 -6.41 16.59
CA PHE A 250 -32.00 -5.34 15.57
C PHE A 250 -30.61 -4.77 15.32
N GLY A 251 -29.83 -4.56 16.38
CA GLY A 251 -28.47 -4.05 16.27
C GLY A 251 -27.58 -4.99 15.48
N GLU A 252 -27.64 -6.30 15.73
CA GLU A 252 -26.94 -7.33 14.96
C GLU A 252 -27.37 -7.30 13.47
N GLY A 253 -28.71 -7.24 13.22
CA GLY A 253 -29.22 -7.19 11.85
C GLY A 253 -28.72 -5.96 11.07
N ILE A 254 -28.72 -4.79 11.71
CA ILE A 254 -28.18 -3.56 11.13
C ILE A 254 -26.67 -3.71 10.84
N ALA A 255 -25.91 -4.21 11.82
CA ALA A 255 -24.47 -4.42 11.70
C ALA A 255 -24.13 -5.38 10.56
N ARG A 256 -24.88 -6.47 10.42
CA ARG A 256 -24.74 -7.47 9.35
C ARG A 256 -24.97 -6.85 7.97
N GLU A 257 -26.01 -6.05 7.80
CA GLU A 257 -26.30 -5.37 6.53
C GLU A 257 -25.22 -4.32 6.17
N LEU A 258 -24.78 -3.54 7.14
CA LEU A 258 -23.71 -2.57 6.94
C LEU A 258 -22.38 -3.27 6.55
N MET A 259 -22.09 -4.41 7.16
CA MET A 259 -20.93 -5.22 6.80
C MET A 259 -21.02 -5.79 5.38
N ALA A 260 -22.20 -6.25 4.97
CA ALA A 260 -22.45 -6.69 3.60
C ALA A 260 -22.29 -5.56 2.57
N GLN A 261 -22.50 -4.30 2.98
CA GLN A 261 -22.25 -3.11 2.20
C GLN A 261 -20.80 -2.59 2.27
N GLY A 262 -19.87 -3.37 2.85
CA GLY A 262 -18.44 -3.11 2.85
C GLY A 262 -17.90 -2.31 4.04
N ALA A 263 -18.69 -2.08 5.10
CA ALA A 263 -18.21 -1.42 6.31
C ALA A 263 -17.36 -2.34 7.18
N ASN A 264 -16.42 -1.76 7.94
CA ASN A 264 -15.90 -2.37 9.16
C ASN A 264 -16.89 -2.11 10.30
N ILE A 265 -17.14 -3.10 11.14
CA ILE A 265 -18.16 -2.99 12.20
C ILE A 265 -17.52 -3.10 13.58
N ILE A 266 -17.88 -2.16 14.44
CA ILE A 266 -17.62 -2.26 15.86
C ILE A 266 -18.93 -2.70 16.53
N VAL A 267 -18.96 -3.95 16.98
CA VAL A 267 -20.06 -4.52 17.76
C VAL A 267 -19.91 -4.02 19.19
N ALA A 268 -20.64 -2.95 19.54
CA ALA A 268 -20.60 -2.34 20.86
C ALA A 268 -21.79 -2.80 21.71
N ASP A 269 -21.56 -3.58 22.76
CA ASP A 269 -22.62 -4.13 23.61
C ASP A 269 -22.12 -4.39 25.03
N LEU A 270 -23.05 -4.49 25.98
CA LEU A 270 -22.76 -4.94 27.36
C LEU A 270 -22.50 -6.45 27.44
N ASN A 271 -23.16 -7.22 26.57
CA ASN A 271 -23.10 -8.67 26.58
C ASN A 271 -21.86 -9.17 25.81
N GLU A 272 -20.78 -9.37 26.54
CA GLU A 272 -19.48 -9.78 26.03
C GLU A 272 -19.54 -11.13 25.27
N ALA A 273 -20.12 -12.17 25.92
CA ALA A 273 -20.15 -13.53 25.35
C ALA A 273 -20.93 -13.60 24.02
N THR A 274 -22.02 -12.84 23.90
CA THR A 274 -22.81 -12.79 22.65
C THR A 274 -22.14 -11.88 21.63
N GLY A 275 -21.60 -10.74 22.05
CA GLY A 275 -20.93 -9.76 21.19
C GLY A 275 -19.69 -10.32 20.48
N GLU A 276 -18.85 -11.08 21.21
CA GLU A 276 -17.70 -11.78 20.63
C GLU A 276 -18.12 -12.80 19.57
N LYS A 277 -19.15 -13.60 19.85
CA LYS A 277 -19.69 -14.57 18.88
C LYS A 277 -20.23 -13.88 17.63
N THR A 278 -20.93 -12.78 17.81
CA THR A 278 -21.48 -12.00 16.69
C THR A 278 -20.38 -11.40 15.82
N ALA A 279 -19.36 -10.78 16.43
CA ALA A 279 -18.20 -10.27 15.70
C ALA A 279 -17.43 -11.38 14.97
N ALA A 280 -17.25 -12.54 15.60
CA ALA A 280 -16.62 -13.70 14.98
C ALA A 280 -17.44 -14.20 13.77
N SER A 281 -18.76 -14.34 13.90
CA SER A 281 -19.65 -14.78 12.81
C SER A 281 -19.63 -13.82 11.61
N PHE A 282 -19.45 -12.54 11.82
CA PHE A 282 -19.31 -11.55 10.75
C PHE A 282 -18.01 -11.75 9.98
N ASN A 283 -16.94 -12.13 10.67
CA ASN A 283 -15.63 -12.33 10.05
C ASN A 283 -15.49 -13.65 9.28
N GLU A 284 -16.35 -14.66 9.52
CA GLU A 284 -16.31 -15.95 8.80
C GLU A 284 -16.48 -15.81 7.30
N ASN A 285 -17.29 -14.85 6.85
CA ASN A 285 -17.57 -14.58 5.44
C ASN A 285 -17.13 -13.18 5.02
N ALA A 286 -16.28 -12.53 5.80
CA ALA A 286 -15.80 -11.19 5.51
C ALA A 286 -14.82 -11.18 4.34
N GLY A 287 -14.91 -10.15 3.52
CA GLY A 287 -13.90 -9.83 2.50
C GLY A 287 -12.68 -9.12 3.11
N ALA A 288 -12.42 -7.91 2.63
CA ALA A 288 -11.36 -7.06 3.18
C ALA A 288 -11.77 -6.28 4.44
N ASN A 289 -13.06 -6.20 4.72
CA ASN A 289 -13.64 -5.55 5.90
C ASN A 289 -13.67 -6.49 7.11
N LYS A 290 -13.70 -5.92 8.31
CA LYS A 290 -13.63 -6.69 9.57
C LYS A 290 -14.67 -6.20 10.57
N ALA A 291 -15.03 -7.09 11.50
CA ALA A 291 -15.80 -6.76 12.69
C ALA A 291 -14.98 -7.06 13.95
N ILE A 292 -15.06 -6.18 14.94
CA ILE A 292 -14.53 -6.41 16.28
C ILE A 292 -15.63 -6.17 17.31
N PHE A 293 -15.50 -6.81 18.46
CA PHE A 293 -16.35 -6.54 19.62
C PHE A 293 -15.65 -5.63 20.59
N VAL A 294 -16.36 -4.63 21.12
CA VAL A 294 -15.91 -3.78 22.21
C VAL A 294 -17.00 -3.73 23.29
N LYS A 295 -16.69 -4.26 24.48
CA LYS A 295 -17.61 -4.22 25.62
C LYS A 295 -17.91 -2.77 26.00
N THR A 296 -19.16 -2.36 25.83
CA THR A 296 -19.54 -0.97 25.95
C THR A 296 -20.79 -0.78 26.80
N ASN A 297 -20.66 0.05 27.83
CA ASN A 297 -21.78 0.63 28.53
C ASN A 297 -22.02 2.07 28.04
N VAL A 298 -23.08 2.29 27.27
CA VAL A 298 -23.40 3.61 26.71
C VAL A 298 -23.79 4.66 27.76
N ALA A 299 -24.06 4.24 29.00
CA ALA A 299 -24.34 5.15 30.11
C ALA A 299 -23.07 5.54 30.87
N ASP A 300 -21.91 4.96 30.56
CA ASP A 300 -20.65 5.25 31.23
C ASP A 300 -19.66 5.94 30.28
N MET A 301 -19.25 7.14 30.67
CA MET A 301 -18.34 7.97 29.87
C MET A 301 -16.94 7.34 29.68
N ALA A 302 -16.44 6.61 30.68
CA ALA A 302 -15.16 5.94 30.62
C ALA A 302 -15.22 4.79 29.57
N SER A 303 -16.33 4.03 29.58
CA SER A 303 -16.60 2.99 28.60
C SER A 303 -16.72 3.54 27.18
N LEU A 304 -17.37 4.69 26.99
CA LEU A 304 -17.47 5.36 25.70
C LEU A 304 -16.10 5.84 25.17
N ARG A 305 -15.25 6.36 26.05
CA ARG A 305 -13.88 6.74 25.66
C ARG A 305 -13.05 5.53 25.24
N ASN A 306 -13.19 4.41 25.97
CA ASN A 306 -12.54 3.16 25.56
C ASN A 306 -13.06 2.67 24.19
N LEU A 307 -14.37 2.71 23.97
CA LEU A 307 -14.97 2.38 22.66
C LEU A 307 -14.32 3.19 21.53
N MET A 308 -14.16 4.49 21.69
CA MET A 308 -13.55 5.35 20.68
C MET A 308 -12.07 5.06 20.46
N LYS A 309 -11.35 4.66 21.52
CA LYS A 309 -9.92 4.28 21.43
C LYS A 309 -9.71 2.97 20.67
N GLU A 310 -10.62 2.01 20.89
CA GLU A 310 -10.55 0.68 20.23
C GLU A 310 -11.11 0.70 18.79
N THR A 311 -11.82 1.77 18.39
CA THR A 311 -12.38 1.96 17.04
C THR A 311 -11.35 2.51 16.06
#